data_1da093fd88364e1eff228bdc31e37739
#
_entry.id   1da093fd88364e1eff228bdc31e37739
#
_cell.length_a   1.000
_cell.length_b   1.000
_cell.length_c   1.000
_cell.angle_alpha   90.00
_cell.angle_beta   90.00
_cell.angle_gamma   90.00
#
_symmetry.space_group_name_H-M   'P 1'
#
loop_
_entity.id
_entity.type
_entity.pdbx_description
1 polymer ?
#
loop_
_entity_poly.entity_id
_entity_poly.type
_entity_poly.pdbx_seq_one_letter_code
_entity_poly.pdbx_strand_id
1 'polypeptide(L)'
;MLQLDGHTASWRFQFLLASHSLVLKQWSYYREYYYAGLEPGVHYLPFWTRSAADVLEVLENATREDASVRELPVAASRFTRDHLNPYARQCYWRALLGAYAERLAEPGVRLSRWPAAGCKRKGVKAQF
;
A
#
# COMPACT_ATOMS: atom_id res chain seq x y z
N MET A 1 13.95 -7.57 -4.44
CA MET A 1 13.83 -7.74 -2.97
C MET A 1 12.65 -8.63 -2.64
N LEU A 2 12.73 -9.46 -1.58
CA LEU A 2 11.64 -10.33 -1.16
C LEU A 2 10.89 -9.73 0.04
N GLN A 3 9.57 -9.69 -0.06
CA GLN A 3 8.66 -9.34 1.02
C GLN A 3 7.93 -10.58 1.48
N LEU A 4 8.25 -11.01 2.69
CA LEU A 4 7.61 -12.10 3.41
C LEU A 4 6.86 -11.54 4.61
N ASP A 5 5.67 -12.07 4.87
CA ASP A 5 4.95 -11.79 6.08
C ASP A 5 5.51 -12.66 7.23
N GLY A 6 5.39 -12.16 8.46
CA GLY A 6 5.70 -12.90 9.68
C GLY A 6 4.46 -13.47 10.33
N HIS A 7 4.27 -13.19 11.61
CA HIS A 7 3.03 -13.54 12.31
C HIS A 7 1.81 -12.73 11.84
N THR A 8 2.05 -11.57 11.21
CA THR A 8 1.04 -10.69 10.61
C THR A 8 1.62 -10.04 9.37
N ALA A 9 0.89 -9.11 8.74
CA ALA A 9 1.39 -8.29 7.66
C ALA A 9 2.70 -7.61 8.07
N SER A 10 3.69 -7.70 7.20
CA SER A 10 4.99 -7.09 7.46
C SER A 10 4.97 -5.60 7.10
N TRP A 11 5.06 -4.74 8.11
CA TRP A 11 5.12 -3.29 7.94
C TRP A 11 6.33 -2.80 7.13
N ARG A 12 7.33 -3.65 6.95
CA ARG A 12 8.54 -3.41 6.16
C ARG A 12 8.25 -3.17 4.67
N PHE A 13 7.11 -3.67 4.17
CA PHE A 13 6.76 -3.58 2.76
C PHE A 13 6.76 -2.14 2.22
N GLN A 14 6.26 -1.16 2.98
CA GLN A 14 6.29 0.25 2.57
C GLN A 14 7.71 0.77 2.30
N PHE A 15 8.71 0.29 3.04
CA PHE A 15 10.11 0.69 2.84
C PHE A 15 10.73 0.00 1.63
N LEU A 16 10.36 -1.25 1.40
CA LEU A 16 10.80 -1.97 0.21
C LEU A 16 10.25 -1.31 -1.06
N LEU A 17 9.01 -0.88 -1.07
CA LEU A 17 8.41 -0.13 -2.19
C LEU A 17 9.14 1.20 -2.45
N ALA A 18 9.67 1.84 -1.40
CA ALA A 18 10.41 3.10 -1.50
C ALA A 18 11.86 2.92 -1.99
N SER A 19 12.39 1.69 -2.01
CA SER A 19 13.81 1.42 -2.24
C SER A 19 14.25 1.50 -3.70
N HIS A 20 13.36 1.82 -4.63
CA HIS A 20 13.61 1.79 -6.09
C HIS A 20 14.12 0.43 -6.60
N SER A 21 13.77 -0.64 -5.91
CA SER A 21 14.11 -2.02 -6.31
C SER A 21 12.85 -2.82 -6.59
N LEU A 22 12.95 -3.78 -7.51
CA LEU A 22 11.85 -4.72 -7.74
C LEU A 22 11.53 -5.48 -6.46
N VAL A 23 10.27 -5.44 -6.06
CA VAL A 23 9.77 -6.16 -4.89
C VAL A 23 8.92 -7.34 -5.34
N LEU A 24 9.28 -8.53 -4.89
CA LEU A 24 8.47 -9.72 -4.96
C LEU A 24 7.74 -9.86 -3.62
N LYS A 25 6.41 -9.84 -3.65
CA LYS A 25 5.59 -9.89 -2.45
C LYS A 25 4.88 -11.24 -2.34
N GLN A 26 5.05 -11.91 -1.21
CA GLN A 26 4.28 -13.09 -0.83
C GLN A 26 2.78 -12.79 -0.90
N TRP A 27 2.01 -13.65 -1.55
CA TRP A 27 0.57 -13.62 -1.44
C TRP A 27 0.15 -13.93 0.00
N SER A 28 -0.76 -13.15 0.56
CA SER A 28 -1.15 -13.26 1.95
C SER A 28 -2.57 -12.75 2.17
N TYR A 29 -3.24 -13.29 3.19
CA TYR A 29 -4.53 -12.79 3.67
C TYR A 29 -4.40 -11.51 4.51
N TYR A 30 -3.21 -11.25 5.05
CA TYR A 30 -2.98 -10.04 5.83
C TYR A 30 -3.01 -8.80 4.95
N ARG A 31 -3.67 -7.75 5.43
CA ARG A 31 -3.84 -6.50 4.69
C ARG A 31 -3.40 -5.32 5.54
N GLU A 32 -2.63 -4.45 4.93
CA GLU A 32 -2.37 -3.11 5.44
C GLU A 32 -3.32 -2.10 4.77
N TYR A 33 -3.55 -0.99 5.44
CA TYR A 33 -4.50 0.03 4.99
C TYR A 33 -4.24 0.55 3.57
N TYR A 34 -3.01 0.53 3.12
CA TYR A 34 -2.60 1.03 1.80
C TYR A 34 -2.61 -0.05 0.70
N TYR A 35 -2.86 -1.31 1.03
CA TYR A 35 -2.81 -2.41 0.04
C TYR A 35 -3.87 -2.27 -1.04
N ALA A 36 -5.00 -1.62 -0.74
CA ALA A 36 -6.06 -1.38 -1.72
C ALA A 36 -5.62 -0.47 -2.90
N GLY A 37 -4.60 0.37 -2.69
CA GLY A 37 -4.04 1.20 -3.75
C GLY A 37 -2.87 0.57 -4.51
N LEU A 38 -2.45 -0.64 -4.14
CA LEU A 38 -1.35 -1.35 -4.79
C LEU A 38 -1.87 -2.38 -5.78
N GLU A 39 -1.32 -2.38 -6.98
CA GLU A 39 -1.68 -3.30 -8.06
C GLU A 39 -0.52 -4.26 -8.32
N PRO A 40 -0.78 -5.60 -8.27
CA PRO A 40 0.18 -6.61 -8.73
C PRO A 40 0.54 -6.39 -10.21
N GLY A 41 1.80 -6.55 -10.55
CA GLY A 41 2.30 -6.31 -11.91
C GLY A 41 2.53 -4.83 -12.26
N VAL A 42 2.14 -3.90 -11.39
CA VAL A 42 2.39 -2.46 -11.53
C VAL A 42 3.35 -1.95 -10.45
N HIS A 43 3.13 -2.34 -9.20
CA HIS A 43 3.92 -1.88 -8.06
C HIS A 43 4.85 -2.95 -7.48
N TYR A 44 4.51 -4.22 -7.69
CA TYR A 44 5.27 -5.38 -7.21
C TYR A 44 4.89 -6.63 -8.00
N LEU A 45 5.71 -7.67 -7.92
CA LEU A 45 5.37 -8.99 -8.46
C LEU A 45 4.90 -9.90 -7.32
N PRO A 46 3.71 -10.52 -7.44
CA PRO A 46 3.25 -11.48 -6.46
C PRO A 46 3.96 -12.82 -6.63
N PHE A 47 4.25 -13.50 -5.53
CA PHE A 47 4.69 -14.90 -5.49
C PHE A 47 4.00 -15.65 -4.36
N TRP A 48 4.22 -16.96 -4.28
CA TRP A 48 3.50 -17.86 -3.36
C TRP A 48 1.99 -17.88 -3.60
N THR A 49 1.63 -17.83 -4.86
CA THR A 49 0.21 -17.93 -5.27
C THR A 49 -0.25 -19.38 -5.36
N ARG A 50 0.65 -20.29 -5.66
CA ARG A 50 0.44 -21.74 -5.73
C ARG A 50 1.29 -22.47 -4.71
N SER A 51 2.57 -22.16 -4.63
CA SER A 51 3.54 -22.72 -3.68
C SER A 51 4.69 -21.73 -3.44
N ALA A 52 5.45 -21.92 -2.37
CA ALA A 52 6.62 -21.08 -2.09
C ALA A 52 7.69 -21.16 -3.21
N ALA A 53 7.73 -22.25 -3.96
CA ALA A 53 8.69 -22.47 -5.04
C ALA A 53 8.40 -21.63 -6.29
N ASP A 54 7.20 -21.06 -6.44
CA ASP A 54 6.87 -20.23 -7.61
C ASP A 54 7.68 -18.93 -7.67
N VAL A 55 8.37 -18.57 -6.59
CA VAL A 55 9.32 -17.44 -6.58
C VAL A 55 10.42 -17.59 -7.63
N LEU A 56 10.87 -18.80 -7.92
CA LEU A 56 11.90 -19.05 -8.93
C LEU A 56 11.37 -18.74 -10.33
N GLU A 57 10.16 -19.20 -10.63
CA GLU A 57 9.48 -18.91 -11.90
C GLU A 57 9.27 -17.40 -12.09
N VAL A 58 8.82 -16.71 -11.03
CA VAL A 58 8.63 -15.24 -11.06
C VAL A 58 9.94 -14.52 -11.31
N LEU A 59 11.04 -14.96 -10.69
CA LEU A 59 12.38 -14.39 -10.90
C LEU A 59 12.89 -14.64 -12.34
N GLU A 60 12.72 -15.85 -12.87
CA GLU A 60 13.12 -16.17 -14.24
C GLU A 60 12.35 -15.32 -15.26
N ASN A 61 11.03 -15.20 -15.08
CA ASN A 61 10.19 -14.36 -15.94
C ASN A 61 10.58 -12.90 -15.85
N ALA A 62 10.81 -12.37 -14.64
CA ALA A 62 11.25 -10.99 -14.43
C ALA A 62 12.61 -10.71 -15.08
N THR A 63 13.52 -11.68 -15.09
CA THR A 63 14.83 -11.56 -15.74
C THR A 63 14.69 -11.58 -17.27
N ARG A 64 13.74 -12.35 -17.79
CA ARG A 64 13.49 -12.50 -19.22
C ARG A 64 12.79 -11.27 -19.81
N GLU A 65 11.87 -10.66 -19.03
CA GLU A 65 11.04 -9.51 -19.41
C GLU A 65 11.55 -8.20 -18.79
N ASP A 66 12.85 -7.99 -18.72
CA ASP A 66 13.53 -6.91 -18.02
C ASP A 66 12.94 -5.52 -18.34
N ALA A 67 12.58 -5.26 -19.59
CA ALA A 67 12.03 -3.97 -19.98
C ALA A 67 10.69 -3.62 -19.30
N SER A 68 9.77 -4.60 -19.19
CA SER A 68 8.46 -4.40 -18.54
C SER A 68 8.58 -4.29 -17.03
N VAL A 69 9.54 -4.97 -16.45
CA VAL A 69 9.75 -5.04 -15.00
C VAL A 69 10.46 -3.80 -14.45
N ARG A 70 11.23 -3.08 -15.27
CA ARG A 70 11.96 -1.85 -14.86
C ARG A 70 11.05 -0.70 -14.41
N GLU A 71 9.82 -0.64 -14.89
CA GLU A 71 8.87 0.40 -14.50
C GLU A 71 8.27 0.16 -13.09
N LEU A 72 8.24 -1.08 -12.61
CA LEU A 72 7.61 -1.41 -11.32
C LEU A 72 8.27 -0.69 -10.14
N PRO A 73 9.60 -0.66 -9.98
CA PRO A 73 10.26 0.09 -8.91
C PRO A 73 9.96 1.59 -8.93
N VAL A 74 9.81 2.16 -10.13
CA VAL A 74 9.48 3.57 -10.31
C VAL A 74 8.05 3.85 -9.86
N ALA A 75 7.10 3.02 -10.30
CA ALA A 75 5.70 3.11 -9.91
C ALA A 75 5.53 2.91 -8.39
N ALA A 76 6.18 1.90 -7.81
CA ALA A 76 6.18 1.61 -6.38
C ALA A 76 6.71 2.77 -5.54
N SER A 77 7.85 3.35 -5.93
CA SER A 77 8.44 4.48 -5.24
C SER A 77 7.58 5.73 -5.34
N ARG A 78 6.96 5.97 -6.50
CA ARG A 78 5.99 7.07 -6.69
C ARG A 78 4.79 6.89 -5.78
N PHE A 79 4.20 5.69 -5.74
CA PHE A 79 3.10 5.39 -4.83
C PHE A 79 3.46 5.68 -3.37
N THR A 80 4.62 5.23 -2.92
CA THR A 80 5.10 5.44 -1.55
C THR A 80 5.23 6.93 -1.22
N ARG A 81 5.85 7.69 -2.12
CA ARG A 81 6.04 9.12 -1.94
C ARG A 81 4.71 9.86 -1.86
N ASP A 82 3.74 9.46 -2.68
CA ASP A 82 2.47 10.18 -2.81
C ASP A 82 1.44 9.75 -1.75
N HIS A 83 1.44 8.48 -1.32
CA HIS A 83 0.41 7.90 -0.46
C HIS A 83 0.88 7.42 0.92
N LEU A 84 2.18 7.16 1.11
CA LEU A 84 2.70 6.61 2.38
C LEU A 84 3.56 7.60 3.18
N ASN A 85 3.63 8.84 2.77
CA ASN A 85 4.29 9.89 3.53
C ASN A 85 3.51 10.23 4.83
N PRO A 86 4.13 10.90 5.83
CA PRO A 86 3.48 11.20 7.09
C PRO A 86 2.18 11.99 6.96
N TYR A 87 2.12 12.91 6.00
CA TYR A 87 0.93 13.71 5.75
C TYR A 87 -0.24 12.85 5.23
N ALA A 88 0.02 11.99 4.23
CA ALA A 88 -1.00 11.09 3.69
C ALA A 88 -1.55 10.14 4.77
N ARG A 89 -0.67 9.61 5.65
CA ARG A 89 -1.09 8.79 6.79
C ARG A 89 -1.98 9.54 7.78
N GLN A 90 -1.66 10.78 8.09
CA GLN A 90 -2.52 11.61 8.94
C GLN A 90 -3.89 11.86 8.31
N CYS A 91 -3.94 12.09 7.00
CA CYS A 91 -5.19 12.25 6.27
C CYS A 91 -6.03 10.97 6.30
N TYR A 92 -5.40 9.81 6.09
CA TYR A 92 -6.06 8.52 6.20
C TYR A 92 -6.68 8.31 7.59
N TRP A 93 -5.91 8.50 8.66
CA TRP A 93 -6.41 8.33 10.02
C TRP A 93 -7.56 9.28 10.35
N ARG A 94 -7.47 10.53 9.91
CA ARG A 94 -8.58 11.50 10.09
C ARG A 94 -9.84 11.04 9.38
N ALA A 95 -9.73 10.61 8.13
CA ALA A 95 -10.87 10.12 7.37
C ALA A 95 -11.48 8.86 8.01
N LEU A 96 -10.63 7.90 8.39
CA LEU A 96 -11.07 6.66 9.02
C LEU A 96 -11.79 6.92 10.36
N LEU A 97 -11.17 7.69 11.25
CA LEU A 97 -11.76 7.99 12.55
C LEU A 97 -13.03 8.83 12.43
N GLY A 98 -13.08 9.74 11.45
CA GLY A 98 -14.29 10.51 11.15
C GLY A 98 -15.44 9.61 10.69
N ALA A 99 -15.19 8.75 9.74
CA ALA A 99 -16.18 7.78 9.24
C ALA A 99 -16.62 6.80 10.34
N TYR A 100 -15.70 6.37 11.19
CA TYR A 100 -15.99 5.50 12.32
C TYR A 100 -16.88 6.22 13.35
N ALA A 101 -16.55 7.46 13.68
CA ALA A 101 -17.33 8.28 14.60
C ALA A 101 -18.76 8.53 14.09
N GLU A 102 -18.92 8.79 12.79
CA GLU A 102 -20.25 8.93 12.18
C GLU A 102 -21.08 7.65 12.27
N ARG A 103 -20.44 6.47 12.19
CA ARG A 103 -21.11 5.17 12.33
C ARG A 103 -21.50 4.82 13.76
N LEU A 104 -20.73 5.31 14.74
CA LEU A 104 -20.97 5.07 16.17
C LEU A 104 -21.80 6.18 16.84
N ALA A 105 -22.06 7.29 16.16
CA ALA A 105 -22.82 8.38 16.72
C ALA A 105 -24.25 7.93 17.02
N GLU A 106 -24.55 7.69 18.30
CA GLU A 106 -25.92 7.55 18.77
C GLU A 106 -26.64 8.91 18.68
N PRO A 107 -27.98 8.91 18.48
CA PRO A 107 -28.77 10.15 18.51
C PRO A 107 -28.55 10.88 19.85
N GLY A 108 -27.90 12.05 19.81
CA GLY A 108 -27.63 12.87 20.98
C GLY A 108 -26.16 13.00 21.40
N VAL A 109 -25.26 12.17 20.90
CA VAL A 109 -23.81 12.32 21.12
C VAL A 109 -23.25 13.28 20.08
N ARG A 110 -22.98 14.53 20.48
CA ARG A 110 -22.18 15.46 19.66
C ARG A 110 -20.71 15.11 19.79
N LEU A 111 -20.22 14.30 18.86
CA LEU A 111 -18.78 14.24 18.64
C LEU A 111 -18.35 15.61 18.09
N SER A 112 -17.41 16.25 18.77
CA SER A 112 -16.83 17.50 18.27
C SER A 112 -16.34 17.24 16.84
N ARG A 113 -16.93 17.92 15.87
CA ARG A 113 -16.52 17.78 14.47
C ARG A 113 -15.04 18.09 14.37
N TRP A 114 -14.26 17.06 14.19
CA TRP A 114 -12.86 17.23 13.83
C TRP A 114 -12.83 17.95 12.48
N PRO A 115 -12.19 19.12 12.37
CA PRO A 115 -12.24 19.87 11.13
C PRO A 115 -11.63 19.02 10.01
N ALA A 116 -12.46 18.66 9.05
CA ALA A 116 -12.02 18.02 7.79
C ALA A 116 -11.15 18.96 6.93
N ALA A 117 -10.98 20.20 7.37
CA ALA A 117 -10.17 21.20 6.72
C ALA A 117 -8.69 20.88 6.90
N GLY A 118 -8.04 20.46 5.84
CA GLY A 118 -6.57 20.35 5.79
C GLY A 118 -5.97 19.17 5.06
N CYS A 119 -6.75 18.17 4.64
CA CYS A 119 -6.21 17.05 3.85
C CYS A 119 -6.17 17.33 2.33
N LYS A 120 -6.33 18.57 1.91
CA LYS A 120 -6.16 18.96 0.51
C LYS A 120 -4.73 19.41 0.27
N ARG A 121 -3.84 18.47 -0.06
CA ARG A 121 -2.59 18.84 -0.74
C ARG A 121 -2.95 19.13 -2.19
N LYS A 122 -2.61 20.33 -2.70
CA LYS A 122 -2.76 20.65 -4.13
C LYS A 122 -2.04 19.55 -4.92
N GLY A 123 -2.78 18.78 -5.72
CA GLY A 123 -2.24 17.79 -6.66
C GLY A 123 -2.32 16.31 -6.25
N VAL A 124 -2.79 15.95 -5.05
CA VAL A 124 -3.01 14.55 -4.68
C VAL A 124 -4.50 14.25 -4.69
N LYS A 125 -4.96 13.48 -5.67
CA LYS A 125 -6.31 12.92 -5.65
C LYS A 125 -6.33 11.81 -4.59
N ALA A 126 -7.06 12.01 -3.49
CA ALA A 126 -7.41 10.92 -2.59
C ALA A 126 -8.33 9.97 -3.38
N GLN A 127 -7.79 8.86 -3.87
CA GLN A 127 -8.57 7.72 -4.33
C GLN A 127 -8.55 6.71 -3.17
N PHE A 128 -9.65 6.69 -2.42
CA PHE A 128 -10.00 5.61 -1.50
C PHE A 128 -11.29 4.96 -1.97
#